data_7f81748c5c2c8b9abc0ded3e70ce5d06
#
_entry.id   7f81748c5c2c8b9abc0ded3e70ce5d06
#
_cell.length_a   1.000
_cell.length_b   1.000
_cell.length_c   1.000
_cell.angle_alpha   90.00
_cell.angle_beta   90.00
_cell.angle_gamma   90.00
#
_symmetry.space_group_name_H-M   'P 1'
#
loop_
_entity.id
_entity.type
_entity.pdbx_description
1 polymer ?
#
loop_
_entity_poly.entity_id
_entity_poly.type
_entity_poly.pdbx_seq_one_letter_code
_entity_poly.pdbx_strand_id
1 'polypeptide(L)'
;MGKEYITSTVFISGHRDLTQEEFDLNYGIQLDWLITQEDIKFVIGDYEGCDTMAQEYLTEQGFDPSRVTIYHMGDKPMNLVNKHFKTVGGFENDIDRDSAMTKNSNYDVAYIRKGKEDSGTAQNILRRFTF
;
A
#
# COMPACT_ATOMS: atom_id res chain seq x y z
N MET A 1 0.44 -12.27 -31.52
CA MET A 1 -0.25 -11.38 -30.57
C MET A 1 0.10 -11.79 -29.14
N GLY A 2 0.77 -10.96 -28.45
CA GLY A 2 1.16 -11.22 -27.07
C GLY A 2 -0.02 -11.07 -26.10
N LYS A 3 0.13 -11.65 -24.91
CA LYS A 3 -0.79 -11.38 -23.81
C LYS A 3 -0.65 -9.92 -23.39
N GLU A 4 -1.77 -9.29 -23.10
CA GLU A 4 -1.73 -8.01 -22.42
C GLU A 4 -1.48 -8.26 -20.94
N TYR A 5 -0.41 -7.67 -20.43
CA TYR A 5 -0.12 -7.73 -19.00
C TYR A 5 -0.51 -6.40 -18.38
N ILE A 6 -1.15 -6.48 -17.21
CA ILE A 6 -1.37 -5.30 -16.41
C ILE A 6 -0.07 -4.98 -15.71
N THR A 7 0.63 -3.94 -16.22
CA THR A 7 1.82 -3.43 -15.56
C THR A 7 1.36 -2.29 -14.68
N SER A 8 1.09 -2.58 -13.42
CA SER A 8 0.58 -1.58 -12.49
C SER A 8 1.29 -1.64 -11.16
N THR A 9 1.50 -0.47 -10.59
CA THR A 9 1.94 -0.33 -9.21
C THR A 9 0.74 0.12 -8.39
N VAL A 10 0.44 -0.64 -7.35
CA VAL A 10 -0.72 -0.45 -6.49
C VAL A 10 -0.26 0.16 -5.17
N PHE A 11 -0.90 1.26 -4.78
CA PHE A 11 -0.70 1.89 -3.48
C PHE A 11 -1.77 1.35 -2.53
N ILE A 12 -1.34 0.57 -1.54
CA ILE A 12 -2.24 0.09 -0.49
C ILE A 12 -2.16 1.09 0.66
N SER A 13 -3.29 1.68 1.02
CA SER A 13 -3.35 2.61 2.15
C SER A 13 -4.60 2.36 2.98
N GLY A 14 -4.60 2.80 4.24
CA GLY A 14 -5.73 2.61 5.13
C GLY A 14 -5.48 3.19 6.51
N HIS A 15 -6.46 3.01 7.39
CA HIS A 15 -6.42 3.58 8.73
C HIS A 15 -5.39 2.88 9.63
N ARG A 16 -4.75 3.66 10.49
CA ARG A 16 -3.78 3.13 11.47
C ARG A 16 -4.43 2.24 12.52
N ASP A 17 -5.70 2.43 12.79
CA ASP A 17 -6.47 1.63 13.73
C ASP A 17 -7.39 0.63 13.05
N LEU A 18 -7.10 0.29 11.80
CA LEU A 18 -7.86 -0.71 11.06
C LEU A 18 -7.81 -2.05 11.81
N THR A 19 -8.96 -2.72 11.92
CA THR A 19 -9.01 -4.05 12.51
C THR A 19 -8.74 -5.11 11.43
N GLN A 20 -8.32 -6.31 11.87
CA GLN A 20 -8.12 -7.43 10.94
C GLN A 20 -9.41 -7.75 10.18
N GLU A 21 -10.56 -7.69 10.86
CA GLU A 21 -11.86 -7.93 10.24
C GLU A 21 -12.15 -6.91 9.14
N GLU A 22 -11.90 -5.64 9.39
CA GLU A 22 -12.05 -4.58 8.38
C GLU A 22 -11.13 -4.82 7.18
N PHE A 23 -9.90 -5.23 7.44
CA PHE A 23 -8.94 -5.54 6.38
C PHE A 23 -9.45 -6.71 5.52
N ASP A 24 -9.87 -7.79 6.15
CA ASP A 24 -10.35 -8.96 5.42
C ASP A 24 -11.57 -8.64 4.55
N LEU A 25 -12.51 -7.84 5.08
CA LEU A 25 -13.72 -7.47 4.35
C LEU A 25 -13.48 -6.48 3.20
N ASN A 26 -12.55 -5.55 3.38
CA ASN A 26 -12.41 -4.42 2.46
C ASN A 26 -11.20 -4.49 1.53
N TYR A 27 -10.24 -5.37 1.82
CA TYR A 27 -9.02 -5.51 1.03
C TYR A 27 -8.83 -6.93 0.48
N GLY A 28 -9.28 -7.93 1.21
CA GLY A 28 -8.95 -9.33 0.93
C GLY A 28 -9.27 -9.78 -0.49
N ILE A 29 -10.52 -9.59 -0.92
CA ILE A 29 -10.96 -10.06 -2.25
C ILE A 29 -10.16 -9.38 -3.37
N GLN A 30 -9.98 -8.06 -3.25
CA GLN A 30 -9.26 -7.30 -4.27
C GLN A 30 -7.79 -7.69 -4.33
N LEU A 31 -7.14 -7.85 -3.17
CA LEU A 31 -5.75 -8.26 -3.11
C LEU A 31 -5.56 -9.70 -3.61
N ASP A 32 -6.48 -10.60 -3.28
CA ASP A 32 -6.42 -11.98 -3.76
C ASP A 32 -6.38 -12.05 -5.29
N TRP A 33 -7.12 -11.17 -5.95
CA TRP A 33 -7.10 -11.09 -7.40
C TRP A 33 -5.81 -10.41 -7.90
N LEU A 34 -5.42 -9.30 -7.29
CA LEU A 34 -4.26 -8.52 -7.73
C LEU A 34 -2.95 -9.31 -7.69
N ILE A 35 -2.74 -10.11 -6.64
CA ILE A 35 -1.49 -10.87 -6.52
C ILE A 35 -1.34 -11.98 -7.57
N THR A 36 -2.41 -12.31 -8.29
CA THR A 36 -2.34 -13.26 -9.40
C THR A 36 -1.86 -12.62 -10.71
N GLN A 37 -1.77 -11.30 -10.78
CA GLN A 37 -1.35 -10.59 -11.98
C GLN A 37 0.17 -10.57 -12.09
N GLU A 38 0.71 -10.86 -13.27
CA GLU A 38 2.16 -11.09 -13.44
C GLU A 38 3.04 -9.87 -13.13
N ASP A 39 2.60 -8.67 -13.50
CA ASP A 39 3.43 -7.46 -13.39
C ASP A 39 2.95 -6.48 -12.33
N ILE A 40 2.22 -6.96 -11.33
CA ILE A 40 1.77 -6.14 -10.22
C ILE A 40 2.92 -5.87 -9.25
N LYS A 41 3.02 -4.62 -8.83
CA LYS A 41 3.92 -4.18 -7.76
C LYS A 41 3.09 -3.43 -6.71
N PHE A 42 3.59 -3.39 -5.49
CA PHE A 42 2.92 -2.68 -4.40
C PHE A 42 3.84 -1.66 -3.75
N VAL A 43 3.27 -0.52 -3.40
CA VAL A 43 3.90 0.45 -2.51
C VAL A 43 3.01 0.61 -1.28
N ILE A 44 3.63 0.57 -0.11
CA ILE A 44 2.94 0.54 1.18
C ILE A 44 3.74 1.40 2.16
N GLY A 45 3.07 2.09 3.06
CA GLY A 45 3.73 2.77 4.16
C GLY A 45 4.16 1.80 5.25
N ASP A 46 4.59 2.34 6.39
CA ASP A 46 5.17 1.55 7.48
C ASP A 46 4.51 1.77 8.83
N TYR A 47 3.28 2.26 8.84
CA TYR A 47 2.54 2.45 10.09
C TYR A 47 1.88 1.16 10.57
N GLU A 48 1.38 1.19 11.79
CA GLU A 48 0.51 0.14 12.32
C GLU A 48 -0.83 0.13 11.55
N GLY A 49 -1.65 -0.88 11.82
CA GLY A 49 -2.96 -1.03 11.19
C GLY A 49 -2.84 -1.53 9.77
N CYS A 50 -3.46 -0.83 8.83
CA CYS A 50 -3.56 -1.27 7.44
C CYS A 50 -2.18 -1.57 6.82
N ASP A 51 -1.19 -0.71 7.03
CA ASP A 51 0.13 -0.90 6.43
C ASP A 51 0.77 -2.22 6.88
N THR A 52 0.74 -2.50 8.17
CA THR A 52 1.28 -3.73 8.72
C THR A 52 0.49 -4.95 8.25
N MET A 53 -0.84 -4.86 8.24
CA MET A 53 -1.71 -5.96 7.77
C MET A 53 -1.46 -6.28 6.29
N ALA A 54 -1.26 -5.26 5.46
CA ALA A 54 -0.95 -5.45 4.05
C ALA A 54 0.40 -6.14 3.87
N GLN A 55 1.42 -5.72 4.62
CA GLN A 55 2.73 -6.37 4.60
C GLN A 55 2.65 -7.83 5.02
N GLU A 56 1.90 -8.12 6.09
CA GLU A 56 1.68 -9.48 6.59
C GLU A 56 0.95 -10.33 5.55
N TYR A 57 -0.10 -9.78 4.94
CA TYR A 57 -0.85 -10.47 3.89
C TYR A 57 0.07 -10.89 2.74
N LEU A 58 0.86 -9.97 2.20
CA LEU A 58 1.76 -10.27 1.08
C LEU A 58 2.82 -11.30 1.45
N THR A 59 3.31 -11.25 2.68
CA THR A 59 4.28 -12.22 3.18
C THR A 59 3.66 -13.61 3.31
N GLU A 60 2.48 -13.70 3.87
CA GLU A 60 1.76 -14.98 4.04
C GLU A 60 1.38 -15.62 2.72
N GLN A 61 1.05 -14.81 1.71
CA GLN A 61 0.71 -15.31 0.38
C GLN A 61 1.95 -15.70 -0.44
N GLY A 62 3.13 -15.48 0.10
CA GLY A 62 4.37 -15.79 -0.64
C GLY A 62 4.60 -14.91 -1.86
N PHE A 63 4.04 -13.70 -1.85
CA PHE A 63 4.22 -12.75 -2.94
C PHE A 63 5.69 -12.33 -3.04
N ASP A 64 6.20 -12.18 -4.25
CA ASP A 64 7.62 -11.84 -4.48
C ASP A 64 7.98 -10.51 -3.79
N PRO A 65 8.83 -10.54 -2.75
CA PRO A 65 9.16 -9.33 -2.01
C PRO A 65 9.90 -8.28 -2.82
N SER A 66 10.54 -8.67 -3.92
CA SER A 66 11.19 -7.69 -4.81
C SER A 66 10.19 -6.78 -5.54
N ARG A 67 8.92 -7.14 -5.49
CA ARG A 67 7.82 -6.38 -6.11
C ARG A 67 7.06 -5.55 -5.08
N VAL A 68 7.58 -5.40 -3.87
CA VAL A 68 6.99 -4.63 -2.79
C VAL A 68 8.00 -3.60 -2.30
N THR A 69 7.59 -2.35 -2.21
CA THR A 69 8.43 -1.27 -1.68
C THR A 69 7.71 -0.62 -0.50
N ILE A 70 8.40 -0.53 0.62
CA ILE A 70 7.91 0.10 1.83
C ILE A 70 8.48 1.51 1.92
N TYR A 71 7.60 2.50 2.01
CA TYR A 71 7.99 3.90 2.13
C TYR A 71 7.93 4.31 3.60
N HIS A 72 9.02 4.93 4.08
CA HIS A 72 9.12 5.26 5.49
C HIS A 72 9.76 6.64 5.70
N MET A 73 9.53 7.21 6.87
CA MET A 73 10.20 8.44 7.27
C MET A 73 11.56 8.14 7.87
N GLY A 74 12.44 9.13 7.85
CA GLY A 74 13.76 9.00 8.45
C GLY A 74 14.60 7.89 7.83
N ASP A 75 15.52 7.36 8.61
CA ASP A 75 16.55 6.42 8.13
C ASP A 75 16.11 4.95 8.16
N LYS A 76 15.11 4.63 8.96
CA LYS A 76 14.67 3.24 9.16
C LYS A 76 13.15 3.15 9.18
N PRO A 77 12.57 2.09 8.60
CA PRO A 77 11.14 1.87 8.71
C PRO A 77 10.73 1.58 10.16
N MET A 78 9.53 2.06 10.53
CA MET A 78 8.95 1.81 11.84
C MET A 78 8.48 0.36 11.96
N ASN A 79 7.82 -0.15 10.94
CA ASN A 79 7.30 -1.52 10.88
C ASN A 79 7.68 -2.14 9.54
N LEU A 80 8.59 -3.10 9.56
CA LEU A 80 8.98 -3.85 8.37
C LEU A 80 8.78 -5.33 8.67
N VAL A 81 7.70 -5.89 8.13
CA VAL A 81 7.31 -7.28 8.40
C VAL A 81 8.25 -8.28 7.72
N ASN A 82 8.73 -7.95 6.53
CA ASN A 82 9.62 -8.82 5.77
C ASN A 82 10.86 -8.04 5.36
N LYS A 83 12.01 -8.48 5.84
CA LYS A 83 13.29 -7.82 5.56
C LYS A 83 13.69 -7.83 4.09
N HIS A 84 13.04 -8.64 3.26
CA HIS A 84 13.32 -8.74 1.83
C HIS A 84 12.52 -7.72 0.99
N PHE A 85 11.59 -7.00 1.60
CA PHE A 85 10.92 -5.89 0.93
C PHE A 85 11.94 -4.79 0.62
N LYS A 86 11.76 -4.13 -0.52
CA LYS A 86 12.51 -2.90 -0.82
C LYS A 86 12.03 -1.79 0.11
N THR A 87 12.91 -0.85 0.43
CA THR A 87 12.54 0.30 1.26
C THR A 87 12.99 1.60 0.61
N VAL A 88 12.17 2.63 0.77
CA VAL A 88 12.48 4.00 0.35
C VAL A 88 12.18 4.90 1.54
N GLY A 89 13.20 5.61 2.01
CA GLY A 89 13.10 6.43 3.21
C GLY A 89 13.56 7.86 3.01
N GLY A 90 13.75 8.54 4.14
CA GLY A 90 14.24 9.92 4.16
C GLY A 90 13.15 10.98 4.10
N PHE A 91 11.87 10.58 4.10
CA PHE A 91 10.77 11.54 4.13
C PHE A 91 10.68 12.17 5.52
N GLU A 92 10.40 13.47 5.55
CA GLU A 92 10.33 14.22 6.81
C GLU A 92 8.92 14.27 7.41
N ASN A 93 7.91 14.01 6.59
CA ASN A 93 6.51 14.06 7.03
C ASN A 93 5.64 13.13 6.19
N ASP A 94 4.42 12.88 6.70
CA ASP A 94 3.46 11.94 6.08
C ASP A 94 3.03 12.40 4.70
N ILE A 95 2.83 13.69 4.50
CA ILE A 95 2.34 14.22 3.23
C ILE A 95 3.35 13.96 2.11
N ASP A 96 4.63 14.20 2.38
CA ASP A 96 5.69 13.99 1.38
C ASP A 96 5.82 12.51 1.03
N ARG A 97 5.79 11.63 2.04
CA ARG A 97 5.84 10.18 1.85
C ARG A 97 4.64 9.69 1.02
N ASP A 98 3.45 10.08 1.43
CA ASP A 98 2.21 9.64 0.77
C ASP A 98 2.11 10.19 -0.66
N SER A 99 2.54 11.43 -0.86
CA SER A 99 2.59 12.03 -2.19
C SER A 99 3.54 11.27 -3.12
N ALA A 100 4.69 10.84 -2.60
CA ALA A 100 5.63 10.03 -3.37
C ALA A 100 5.03 8.68 -3.76
N MET A 101 4.30 8.03 -2.84
CA MET A 101 3.63 6.77 -3.13
C MET A 101 2.54 6.94 -4.19
N THR A 102 1.73 8.00 -4.11
CA THR A 102 0.73 8.28 -5.14
C THR A 102 1.38 8.51 -6.49
N LYS A 103 2.45 9.30 -6.52
CA LYS A 103 3.17 9.60 -7.76
C LYS A 103 3.81 8.36 -8.39
N ASN A 104 4.29 7.44 -7.56
CA ASN A 104 5.00 6.25 -8.01
C ASN A 104 4.09 5.03 -8.17
N SER A 105 2.77 5.25 -8.21
CA SER A 105 1.78 4.18 -8.37
C SER A 105 0.70 4.59 -9.37
N ASN A 106 -0.09 3.62 -9.82
CA ASN A 106 -1.13 3.84 -10.83
C ASN A 106 -2.53 3.66 -10.27
N TYR A 107 -2.65 3.03 -9.09
CA TYR A 107 -3.93 2.51 -8.62
C TYR A 107 -3.94 2.48 -7.10
N ASP A 108 -5.08 2.84 -6.49
CA ASP A 108 -5.24 2.79 -5.05
C ASP A 108 -6.10 1.61 -4.62
N VAL A 109 -5.66 0.88 -3.61
CA VAL A 109 -6.48 -0.04 -2.84
C VAL A 109 -6.59 0.55 -1.44
N ALA A 110 -7.78 1.03 -1.10
CA ALA A 110 -7.99 1.75 0.15
C ALA A 110 -9.44 1.65 0.59
N TYR A 111 -9.64 1.69 1.89
CA TYR A 111 -10.96 1.74 2.51
C TYR A 111 -11.03 2.92 3.46
N ILE A 112 -12.07 3.73 3.29
CA ILE A 112 -12.34 4.88 4.16
C ILE A 112 -13.53 4.52 5.04
N ARG A 113 -13.27 4.40 6.34
CA ARG A 113 -14.33 4.16 7.33
C ARG A 113 -15.29 5.34 7.33
N LYS A 114 -16.59 5.06 7.45
CA LYS A 114 -17.61 6.09 7.57
C LYS A 114 -17.26 7.06 8.71
N GLY A 115 -17.31 8.35 8.44
CA GLY A 115 -16.92 9.39 9.39
C GLY A 115 -15.44 9.77 9.32
N LYS A 116 -14.66 9.14 8.43
CA LYS A 116 -13.23 9.40 8.25
C LYS A 116 -12.91 9.95 6.86
N GLU A 117 -13.84 10.71 6.28
CA GLU A 117 -13.70 11.27 4.93
C GLU A 117 -12.61 12.35 4.83
N ASP A 118 -12.10 12.83 5.96
CA ASP A 118 -10.98 13.78 6.03
C ASP A 118 -9.66 13.13 6.46
N SER A 119 -9.62 11.81 6.55
CA SER A 119 -8.42 11.07 6.96
C SER A 119 -7.28 11.17 5.96
N GLY A 120 -6.07 10.79 6.38
CA GLY A 120 -4.93 10.67 5.50
C GLY A 120 -5.18 9.72 4.32
N THR A 121 -5.90 8.62 4.59
CA THR A 121 -6.29 7.67 3.54
C THR A 121 -7.18 8.35 2.50
N ALA A 122 -8.16 9.14 2.94
CA ALA A 122 -9.02 9.89 2.03
C ALA A 122 -8.23 10.91 1.22
N GLN A 123 -7.26 11.59 1.84
CA GLN A 123 -6.40 12.54 1.14
C GLN A 123 -5.54 11.84 0.07
N ASN A 124 -5.09 10.62 0.34
CA ASN A 124 -4.32 9.84 -0.64
C ASN A 124 -5.15 9.55 -1.89
N ILE A 125 -6.40 9.16 -1.73
CA ILE A 125 -7.30 8.91 -2.85
C ILE A 125 -7.53 10.20 -3.65
N LEU A 126 -7.85 11.30 -2.97
CA LEU A 126 -8.08 12.59 -3.61
C LEU A 126 -6.87 13.07 -4.38
N ARG A 127 -5.68 12.85 -3.85
CA ARG A 127 -4.42 13.29 -4.47
C ARG A 127 -4.24 12.70 -5.86
N ARG A 128 -4.69 11.47 -6.08
CA ARG A 128 -4.56 10.81 -7.39
C ARG A 128 -5.33 11.55 -8.47
N PHE A 129 -6.43 12.19 -8.11
CA PHE A 129 -7.27 12.92 -9.07
C PHE A 129 -6.82 14.37 -9.30
N THR A 130 -5.79 14.82 -8.57
CA THR A 130 -5.28 16.20 -8.69
C THR A 130 -3.93 16.29 -9.41
N PHE A 131 -3.39 15.17 -9.78
CA PHE A 131 -2.16 15.12 -10.56
C PHE A 131 -2.44 15.23 -12.05
#